data_4dc73cd34593b292cfac27054f9d84c2
#
_entry.id   4dc73cd34593b292cfac27054f9d84c2
#
_cell.length_a   1.000
_cell.length_b   1.000
_cell.length_c   1.000
_cell.angle_alpha   90.00
_cell.angle_beta   90.00
_cell.angle_gamma   90.00
#
_symmetry.space_group_name_H-M   'P 1'
#
loop_
_entity.id
_entity.type
_entity.pdbx_description
1 polymer ?
#
loop_
_entity_poly.entity_id
_entity_poly.type
_entity_poly.pdbx_seq_one_letter_code
_entity_poly.pdbx_strand_id
1 'polypeptide(L)'
;MTHKSSFNLPAPDTLDLLRSRRSGSAKAMGKPGPSKTQLAEILQSGARAPDHGKLFPWRFIIFEGKGRERFGDILAEILETEGERPKQIEEERARFLRAPVVVGVVSSARELIKVPVWEQELSAGAVCQNILIAA
;
A
#
# COMPACT_ATOMS: atom_id res chain seq x y z
N MET A 1 25.26 -0.61 -25.50
CA MET A 1 25.84 -0.31 -24.18
C MET A 1 24.93 -0.92 -23.16
N THR A 2 25.33 -2.05 -22.56
CA THR A 2 24.54 -2.72 -21.50
C THR A 2 24.66 -1.88 -20.23
N HIS A 3 23.59 -1.20 -19.85
CA HIS A 3 23.47 -0.62 -18.52
C HIS A 3 23.59 -1.75 -17.49
N LYS A 4 24.76 -1.92 -16.87
CA LYS A 4 24.86 -2.65 -15.61
C LYS A 4 24.05 -1.84 -14.60
N SER A 5 22.86 -2.31 -14.23
CA SER A 5 22.14 -1.75 -13.10
C SER A 5 23.00 -1.98 -11.87
N SER A 6 23.58 -0.92 -11.33
CA SER A 6 24.27 -0.99 -10.04
C SER A 6 23.23 -1.06 -8.94
N PHE A 7 23.34 -2.08 -8.09
CA PHE A 7 22.49 -2.22 -6.90
C PHE A 7 23.12 -1.46 -5.73
N ASN A 8 22.26 -1.04 -4.78
CA ASN A 8 22.68 -0.41 -3.53
C ASN A 8 23.52 0.87 -3.74
N LEU A 9 23.07 1.75 -4.60
CA LEU A 9 23.72 3.06 -4.82
C LEU A 9 23.67 3.89 -3.53
N PRO A 10 24.74 4.63 -3.22
CA PRO A 10 24.72 5.59 -2.12
C PRO A 10 23.59 6.62 -2.31
N ALA A 11 22.76 6.80 -1.30
CA ALA A 11 21.67 7.77 -1.27
C ALA A 11 21.62 8.41 0.13
N PRO A 12 22.51 9.40 0.41
CA PRO A 12 22.63 10.03 1.74
C PRO A 12 21.32 10.64 2.23
N ASP A 13 20.54 11.23 1.33
CA ASP A 13 19.25 11.86 1.66
C ASP A 13 18.20 10.88 2.19
N THR A 14 18.37 9.59 1.92
CA THR A 14 17.47 8.54 2.43
C THR A 14 17.48 8.48 3.96
N LEU A 15 18.64 8.68 4.60
CA LEU A 15 18.72 8.69 6.06
C LEU A 15 17.97 9.87 6.67
N ASP A 16 18.03 11.02 6.04
CA ASP A 16 17.33 12.22 6.51
C ASP A 16 15.81 12.04 6.34
N LEU A 17 15.35 11.47 5.24
CA LEU A 17 13.97 11.11 5.03
C LEU A 17 13.49 10.11 6.10
N LEU A 18 14.21 9.04 6.36
CA LEU A 18 13.85 8.02 7.35
C LEU A 18 13.77 8.59 8.77
N ARG A 19 14.65 9.53 9.13
CA ARG A 19 14.70 10.18 10.46
C ARG A 19 13.62 11.24 10.63
N SER A 20 13.29 11.97 9.56
CA SER A 20 12.40 13.13 9.60
C SER A 20 10.94 12.81 9.27
N ARG A 21 10.67 11.73 8.51
CA ARG A 21 9.31 11.39 8.09
C ARG A 21 8.34 11.27 9.27
N ARG A 22 7.12 11.75 9.09
CA ARG A 22 5.99 11.60 10.01
C ARG A 22 4.79 11.02 9.28
N SER A 23 3.98 10.26 9.98
CA SER A 23 2.70 9.80 9.45
C SER A 23 1.71 10.96 9.44
N GLY A 24 1.24 11.32 8.25
CA GLY A 24 0.15 12.28 8.08
C GLY A 24 -1.21 11.64 8.32
N SER A 25 -2.22 12.48 8.57
CA SER A 25 -3.61 12.02 8.63
C SER A 25 -4.15 11.84 7.21
N ALA A 26 -4.77 10.69 6.92
CA ALA A 26 -5.48 10.49 5.66
C ALA A 26 -6.61 11.51 5.42
N LYS A 27 -7.18 12.09 6.49
CA LYS A 27 -8.19 13.16 6.41
C LYS A 27 -7.63 14.48 5.87
N ALA A 28 -6.33 14.68 5.96
CA ALA A 28 -5.65 15.88 5.45
C ALA A 28 -5.15 15.71 4.00
N MET A 29 -5.27 14.53 3.43
CA MET A 29 -4.90 14.27 2.04
C MET A 29 -5.91 14.90 1.09
N GLY A 30 -5.41 15.47 -0.01
CA GLY A 30 -6.24 16.16 -0.99
C GLY A 30 -5.77 15.92 -2.42
N LYS A 31 -6.43 16.58 -3.37
CA LYS A 31 -5.99 16.60 -4.78
C LYS A 31 -4.82 17.59 -4.96
N PRO A 32 -3.93 17.34 -5.96
CA PRO A 32 -3.98 16.20 -6.88
C PRO A 32 -3.46 14.91 -6.27
N GLY A 33 -3.92 13.76 -6.79
CA GLY A 33 -3.28 12.46 -6.53
C GLY A 33 -2.04 12.27 -7.40
N PRO A 34 -1.29 11.17 -7.23
CA PRO A 34 -0.17 10.84 -8.07
C PRO A 34 -0.61 10.64 -9.52
N SER A 35 0.23 11.08 -10.47
CA SER A 35 0.06 10.70 -11.88
C SER A 35 0.24 9.19 -12.06
N LYS A 36 -0.15 8.66 -13.21
CA LYS A 36 0.03 7.22 -13.53
C LYS A 36 1.50 6.80 -13.45
N THR A 37 2.41 7.66 -13.90
CA THR A 37 3.85 7.41 -13.83
C THR A 37 4.34 7.38 -12.40
N GLN A 38 3.98 8.37 -11.58
CA GLN A 38 4.34 8.41 -10.17
C GLN A 38 3.76 7.21 -9.40
N LEU A 39 2.50 6.86 -9.66
CA LEU A 39 1.89 5.67 -9.04
C LEU A 39 2.66 4.39 -9.40
N ALA A 40 3.06 4.24 -10.68
CA ALA A 40 3.86 3.10 -11.10
C ALA A 40 5.23 3.05 -10.40
N GLU A 41 5.90 4.19 -10.25
CA GLU A 41 7.18 4.29 -9.53
C GLU A 41 7.03 3.93 -8.04
N ILE A 42 5.97 4.41 -7.39
CA ILE A 42 5.64 4.06 -6.00
C ILE A 42 5.43 2.55 -5.85
N LEU A 43 4.65 1.93 -6.74
CA LEU A 43 4.39 0.49 -6.70
C LEU A 43 5.63 -0.34 -6.99
N GLN A 44 6.46 0.09 -7.96
CA GLN A 44 7.75 -0.55 -8.26
C GLN A 44 8.70 -0.48 -7.06
N SER A 45 8.76 0.66 -6.38
CA SER A 45 9.55 0.84 -5.16
C SER A 45 9.04 -0.09 -4.05
N GLY A 46 7.73 -0.19 -3.88
CA GLY A 46 7.09 -1.14 -2.98
C GLY A 46 7.55 -2.58 -3.26
N ALA A 47 7.47 -3.00 -4.52
CA ALA A 47 7.82 -4.35 -4.95
C ALA A 47 9.32 -4.70 -4.82
N ARG A 48 10.18 -3.75 -4.42
CA ARG A 48 11.61 -3.99 -4.13
C ARG A 48 11.87 -4.43 -2.68
N ALA A 49 10.85 -4.74 -1.91
CA ALA A 49 11.01 -5.31 -0.58
C ALA A 49 11.79 -6.63 -0.60
N PRO A 50 12.56 -6.94 0.48
CA PRO A 50 13.18 -8.25 0.62
C PRO A 50 12.14 -9.37 0.56
N ASP A 51 12.46 -10.43 -0.17
CA ASP A 51 11.56 -11.55 -0.40
C ASP A 51 12.37 -12.85 -0.53
N HIS A 52 12.28 -13.69 0.48
CA HIS A 52 12.97 -14.97 0.51
C HIS A 52 12.36 -15.93 -0.51
N GLY A 53 13.19 -16.38 -1.45
CA GLY A 53 12.79 -17.32 -2.49
C GLY A 53 12.04 -16.68 -3.67
N LYS A 54 11.92 -15.36 -3.75
CA LYS A 54 11.21 -14.64 -4.82
C LYS A 54 9.77 -15.12 -4.98
N LEU A 55 9.07 -15.23 -3.86
CA LEU A 55 7.69 -15.73 -3.80
C LEU A 55 6.67 -14.67 -4.19
N PHE A 56 7.05 -13.37 -4.07
CA PHE A 56 6.16 -12.22 -4.27
C PHE A 56 4.83 -12.39 -3.51
N PRO A 57 4.88 -12.57 -2.16
CA PRO A 57 3.71 -12.94 -1.38
C PRO A 57 2.77 -11.75 -1.13
N TRP A 58 2.60 -10.90 -2.12
CA TRP A 58 1.72 -9.73 -2.10
C TRP A 58 1.12 -9.47 -3.47
N ARG A 59 0.03 -8.71 -3.46
CA ARG A 59 -0.57 -8.11 -4.66
C ARG A 59 -1.09 -6.73 -4.31
N PHE A 60 -1.19 -5.86 -5.31
CA PHE A 60 -1.73 -4.52 -5.16
C PHE A 60 -3.16 -4.44 -5.68
N ILE A 61 -4.01 -3.72 -4.94
CA ILE A 61 -5.34 -3.30 -5.40
C ILE A 61 -5.34 -1.77 -5.37
N ILE A 62 -5.59 -1.16 -6.52
CA ILE A 62 -5.62 0.30 -6.66
C ILE A 62 -7.07 0.77 -6.67
N PHE A 63 -7.40 1.63 -5.71
CA PHE A 63 -8.70 2.28 -5.63
C PHE A 63 -8.54 3.74 -6.05
N GLU A 64 -9.09 4.08 -7.21
CA GLU A 64 -9.10 5.43 -7.77
C GLU A 64 -10.47 5.77 -8.38
N GLY A 65 -10.75 7.05 -8.58
CA GLY A 65 -12.01 7.51 -9.17
C GLY A 65 -13.23 6.89 -8.47
N LYS A 66 -14.18 6.39 -9.26
CA LYS A 66 -15.41 5.72 -8.78
C LYS A 66 -15.15 4.40 -8.05
N GLY A 67 -13.97 3.78 -8.24
CA GLY A 67 -13.60 2.55 -7.53
C GLY A 67 -13.56 2.72 -6.02
N ARG A 68 -13.22 3.91 -5.53
CA ARG A 68 -13.21 4.25 -4.10
C ARG A 68 -14.63 4.33 -3.52
N GLU A 69 -15.56 4.96 -4.25
CA GLU A 69 -16.98 5.05 -3.88
C GLU A 69 -17.59 3.65 -3.81
N ARG A 70 -17.45 2.88 -4.91
CA ARG A 70 -17.97 1.51 -4.98
C ARG A 70 -17.47 0.62 -3.86
N PHE A 71 -16.19 0.73 -3.49
CA PHE A 71 -15.65 -0.07 -2.39
C PHE A 71 -16.20 0.38 -1.03
N GLY A 72 -16.38 1.68 -0.85
CA GLY A 72 -17.05 2.24 0.34
C GLY A 72 -18.48 1.74 0.49
N ASP A 73 -19.24 1.67 -0.60
CA ASP A 73 -20.59 1.13 -0.59
C ASP A 73 -20.62 -0.35 -0.20
N ILE A 74 -19.72 -1.17 -0.74
CA ILE A 74 -19.58 -2.59 -0.36
C ILE A 74 -19.28 -2.74 1.14
N LEU A 75 -18.37 -1.93 1.68
CA LEU A 75 -18.07 -1.96 3.12
C LEU A 75 -19.30 -1.58 3.96
N ALA A 76 -20.05 -0.58 3.54
CA ALA A 76 -21.26 -0.17 4.23
C ALA A 76 -22.33 -1.28 4.23
N GLU A 77 -22.55 -1.95 3.10
CA GLU A 77 -23.49 -3.08 2.99
C GLU A 77 -23.12 -4.24 3.91
N ILE A 78 -21.82 -4.56 4.02
CA ILE A 78 -21.32 -5.60 4.93
C ILE A 78 -21.64 -5.21 6.39
N LEU A 79 -21.29 -3.98 6.79
CA LEU A 79 -21.51 -3.51 8.15
C LEU A 79 -22.99 -3.37 8.52
N GLU A 80 -23.85 -3.00 7.56
CA GLU A 80 -25.30 -3.01 7.74
C GLU A 80 -25.80 -4.44 8.04
N THR A 81 -25.28 -5.43 7.32
CA THR A 81 -25.62 -6.84 7.53
C THR A 81 -25.14 -7.36 8.89
N GLU A 82 -24.00 -6.86 9.36
CA GLU A 82 -23.43 -7.19 10.68
C GLU A 82 -24.12 -6.45 11.83
N GLY A 83 -25.03 -5.50 11.54
CA GLY A 83 -25.79 -4.76 12.53
C GLY A 83 -24.99 -3.65 13.22
N GLU A 84 -23.98 -3.14 12.56
CA GLU A 84 -23.16 -2.02 13.08
C GLU A 84 -23.95 -0.72 13.17
N ARG A 85 -23.44 0.21 13.98
CA ARG A 85 -24.09 1.50 14.21
C ARG A 85 -24.09 2.37 12.94
N PRO A 86 -25.17 3.11 12.63
CA PRO A 86 -25.26 3.95 11.43
C PRO A 86 -24.08 4.91 11.24
N LYS A 87 -23.59 5.50 12.33
CA LYS A 87 -22.43 6.39 12.28
C LYS A 87 -21.17 5.69 11.80
N GLN A 88 -20.94 4.46 12.26
CA GLN A 88 -19.77 3.65 11.87
C GLN A 88 -19.87 3.24 10.40
N ILE A 89 -21.05 2.87 9.94
CA ILE A 89 -21.33 2.53 8.54
C ILE A 89 -20.96 3.71 7.62
N GLU A 90 -21.42 4.93 7.94
CA GLU A 90 -21.09 6.11 7.15
C GLU A 90 -19.60 6.48 7.20
N GLU A 91 -18.94 6.33 8.34
CA GLU A 91 -17.50 6.55 8.47
C GLU A 91 -16.69 5.59 7.59
N GLU A 92 -17.10 4.32 7.50
CA GLU A 92 -16.44 3.32 6.64
C GLU A 92 -16.77 3.54 5.16
N ARG A 93 -18.02 3.89 4.81
CA ARG A 93 -18.40 4.29 3.46
C ARG A 93 -17.48 5.39 2.93
N ALA A 94 -17.20 6.41 3.75
CA ALA A 94 -16.39 7.55 3.39
C ALA A 94 -14.87 7.30 3.49
N ARG A 95 -14.42 6.18 4.06
CA ARG A 95 -13.01 5.94 4.40
C ARG A 95 -12.09 6.04 3.19
N PHE A 96 -12.47 5.46 2.07
CA PHE A 96 -11.66 5.43 0.85
C PHE A 96 -11.70 6.73 0.05
N LEU A 97 -12.59 7.67 0.41
CA LEU A 97 -12.68 8.99 -0.23
C LEU A 97 -11.70 10.02 0.37
N ARG A 98 -11.04 9.69 1.48
CA ARG A 98 -10.12 10.60 2.20
C ARG A 98 -8.86 10.92 1.41
N ALA A 99 -8.47 10.08 0.46
CA ALA A 99 -7.31 10.28 -0.40
C ALA A 99 -7.68 10.11 -1.88
N PRO A 100 -6.99 10.79 -2.82
CA PRO A 100 -7.24 10.66 -4.25
C PRO A 100 -7.02 9.24 -4.79
N VAL A 101 -6.05 8.53 -4.22
CA VAL A 101 -5.72 7.13 -4.52
C VAL A 101 -5.49 6.39 -3.22
N VAL A 102 -5.98 5.17 -3.13
CA VAL A 102 -5.70 4.23 -2.03
C VAL A 102 -5.10 2.97 -2.63
N VAL A 103 -3.99 2.52 -2.06
CA VAL A 103 -3.32 1.27 -2.44
C VAL A 103 -3.56 0.23 -1.36
N GLY A 104 -4.29 -0.83 -1.70
CA GLY A 104 -4.39 -2.02 -0.87
C GLY A 104 -3.20 -2.95 -1.16
N VAL A 105 -2.45 -3.30 -0.12
CA VAL A 105 -1.43 -4.35 -0.19
C VAL A 105 -2.03 -5.59 0.44
N VAL A 106 -2.29 -6.60 -0.39
CA VAL A 106 -2.88 -7.86 0.06
C VAL A 106 -1.77 -8.88 0.26
N SER A 107 -1.63 -9.42 1.46
CA SER A 107 -0.76 -10.58 1.70
C SER A 107 -1.32 -11.79 0.97
N SER A 108 -0.47 -12.46 0.20
CA SER A 108 -0.77 -13.71 -0.50
C SER A 108 0.13 -14.83 0.04
N ALA A 109 0.48 -14.75 1.32
CA ALA A 109 1.29 -15.75 2.00
C ALA A 109 0.60 -17.12 1.95
N ARG A 110 1.42 -18.16 1.87
CA ARG A 110 0.96 -19.56 1.78
C ARG A 110 1.91 -20.47 2.54
N GLU A 111 1.38 -21.60 2.99
CA GLU A 111 2.20 -22.62 3.64
C GLU A 111 3.23 -23.21 2.68
N LEU A 112 4.49 -23.11 3.05
CA LEU A 112 5.64 -23.67 2.33
C LEU A 112 6.64 -24.28 3.31
N ILE A 113 7.33 -25.35 2.88
CA ILE A 113 8.29 -26.07 3.73
C ILE A 113 9.49 -25.19 4.12
N LYS A 114 9.97 -24.35 3.18
CA LYS A 114 11.23 -23.62 3.36
C LYS A 114 11.04 -22.16 3.82
N VAL A 115 9.90 -21.57 3.56
CA VAL A 115 9.62 -20.15 3.86
C VAL A 115 8.31 -20.05 4.64
N PRO A 116 8.36 -19.85 5.94
CA PRO A 116 7.17 -19.84 6.77
C PRO A 116 6.27 -18.63 6.47
N VAL A 117 4.98 -18.74 6.80
CA VAL A 117 3.96 -17.70 6.54
C VAL A 117 4.35 -16.37 7.16
N TRP A 118 4.83 -16.34 8.41
CA TRP A 118 5.21 -15.11 9.10
C TRP A 118 6.31 -14.32 8.36
N GLU A 119 7.28 -15.02 7.73
CA GLU A 119 8.35 -14.37 6.96
C GLU A 119 7.79 -13.71 5.70
N GLN A 120 6.84 -14.36 5.02
CA GLN A 120 6.14 -13.83 3.87
C GLN A 120 5.27 -12.62 4.23
N GLU A 121 4.62 -12.64 5.40
CA GLU A 121 3.84 -11.51 5.92
C GLU A 121 4.73 -10.31 6.26
N LEU A 122 5.90 -10.53 6.83
CA LEU A 122 6.89 -9.47 7.05
C LEU A 122 7.37 -8.84 5.73
N SER A 123 7.54 -9.64 4.67
CA SER A 123 7.85 -9.13 3.34
C SER A 123 6.72 -8.22 2.81
N ALA A 124 5.46 -8.61 2.97
CA ALA A 124 4.31 -7.77 2.62
C ALA A 124 4.26 -6.47 3.46
N GLY A 125 4.60 -6.54 4.74
CA GLY A 125 4.77 -5.36 5.61
C GLY A 125 5.88 -4.42 5.12
N ALA A 126 7.02 -4.97 4.69
CA ALA A 126 8.12 -4.19 4.10
C ALA A 126 7.71 -3.51 2.78
N VAL A 127 6.85 -4.15 1.98
CA VAL A 127 6.23 -3.52 0.79
C VAL A 127 5.44 -2.27 1.19
N CYS A 128 4.62 -2.35 2.23
CA CYS A 128 3.86 -1.19 2.73
C CYS A 128 4.80 -0.05 3.14
N GLN A 129 5.88 -0.35 3.85
CA GLN A 129 6.87 0.66 4.27
C GLN A 129 7.54 1.31 3.06
N ASN A 130 7.96 0.53 2.06
CA ASN A 130 8.56 1.07 0.84
C ASN A 130 7.60 1.99 0.07
N ILE A 131 6.31 1.62 -0.03
CA ILE A 131 5.27 2.46 -0.64
C ILE A 131 5.15 3.79 0.12
N LEU A 132 5.13 3.76 1.46
CA LEU A 132 5.02 4.96 2.29
C LEU A 132 6.24 5.89 2.18
N ILE A 133 7.41 5.34 1.91
CA ILE A 133 8.64 6.13 1.70
C ILE A 133 8.67 6.72 0.29
N ALA A 134 8.14 6.00 -0.70
CA ALA A 134 8.16 6.42 -2.10
C ALA A 134 7.06 7.46 -2.43
N ALA A 135 5.98 7.50 -1.62
CA ALA A 135 4.85 8.42 -1.80
C ALA A 135 5.07 9.78 -1.13
#